data_c735993cca1b481d5dfaff79a5d55deb
#
_entry.id   c735993cca1b481d5dfaff79a5d55deb
#
_cell.length_a   1.000
_cell.length_b   1.000
_cell.length_c   1.000
_cell.angle_alpha   90.00
_cell.angle_beta   90.00
_cell.angle_gamma   90.00
#
_symmetry.space_group_name_H-M   'P 1'
#
loop_
_entity.id
_entity.type
_entity.pdbx_description
1 polymer ?
#
loop_
_entity_poly.entity_id
_entity_poly.type
_entity_poly.pdbx_seq_one_letter_code
_entity_poly.pdbx_strand_id
1 'polypeptide(L)'
;MRGLILEDNKRILSFSVSTFQALVSRLVDVAGSRVAQLILYELGDEMGWTAARHVKKKMTPNNLVDAFDAALRMRGWGRCLSLEEKESNIFVSTHSDCPLCHRRKAAEPFCDLMRGVVAGWMEGVLNKKAAGSVERRCSAVDGKFCVFEVSFND
;
A
#
# COMPACT_ATOMS: atom_id res chain seq x y z
N MET A 1 -5.63 -0.32 -31.05
CA MET A 1 -6.09 -1.22 -29.96
C MET A 1 -5.03 -1.20 -28.87
N ARG A 2 -5.32 -0.66 -27.71
CA ARG A 2 -4.41 -0.77 -26.56
C ARG A 2 -4.49 -2.20 -26.04
N GLY A 3 -3.35 -2.88 -26.00
CA GLY A 3 -3.26 -4.30 -25.69
C GLY A 3 -3.83 -4.60 -24.30
N LEU A 4 -4.55 -5.69 -24.19
CA LEU A 4 -4.99 -6.27 -22.93
C LEU A 4 -3.71 -6.73 -22.18
N ILE A 5 -3.43 -6.13 -21.04
CA ILE A 5 -2.37 -6.62 -20.17
C ILE A 5 -2.96 -7.78 -19.36
N LEU A 6 -2.42 -8.98 -19.53
CA LEU A 6 -2.77 -10.16 -18.77
C LEU A 6 -1.61 -10.51 -17.86
N GLU A 7 -1.85 -10.63 -16.57
CA GLU A 7 -0.95 -11.22 -15.60
C GLU A 7 -1.64 -12.45 -15.02
N ASP A 8 -1.04 -13.62 -15.14
CA ASP A 8 -1.61 -14.90 -14.69
C ASP A 8 -3.05 -15.17 -15.19
N ASN A 9 -3.34 -14.89 -16.47
CA ASN A 9 -4.68 -14.97 -17.08
C ASN A 9 -5.73 -14.02 -16.49
N LYS A 10 -5.35 -13.04 -15.67
CA LYS A 10 -6.25 -12.02 -15.12
C LYS A 10 -6.18 -10.74 -15.95
N ARG A 11 -7.33 -10.10 -16.16
CA ARG A 11 -7.38 -8.78 -16.78
C ARG A 11 -6.91 -7.74 -15.80
N ILE A 12 -5.97 -6.89 -16.23
CA ILE A 12 -5.46 -5.78 -15.44
C ILE A 12 -6.01 -4.48 -15.99
N LEU A 13 -6.54 -3.64 -15.11
CA LEU A 13 -6.87 -2.23 -15.39
C LEU A 13 -5.66 -1.37 -15.04
N SER A 14 -5.19 -0.59 -16.00
CA SER A 14 -4.08 0.34 -15.79
C SER A 14 -4.60 1.77 -15.85
N PHE A 15 -4.22 2.56 -14.85
CA PHE A 15 -4.53 4.00 -14.77
C PHE A 15 -3.24 4.81 -14.72
N SER A 16 -3.26 6.02 -15.29
CA SER A 16 -2.21 6.99 -14.99
C SER A 16 -2.30 7.43 -13.53
N VAL A 17 -1.17 7.85 -12.95
CA VAL A 17 -1.15 8.38 -11.57
C VAL A 17 -2.15 9.54 -11.41
N SER A 18 -2.21 10.45 -12.39
CA SER A 18 -3.14 11.58 -12.36
C SER A 18 -4.61 11.16 -12.40
N THR A 19 -4.96 10.16 -13.22
CA THR A 19 -6.31 9.61 -13.28
C THR A 19 -6.69 8.98 -11.95
N PHE A 20 -5.76 8.22 -11.36
CA PHE A 20 -5.99 7.59 -10.07
C PHE A 20 -6.16 8.63 -8.94
N GLN A 21 -5.31 9.66 -8.90
CA GLN A 21 -5.45 10.76 -7.94
C GLN A 21 -6.77 11.52 -8.10
N ALA A 22 -7.24 11.74 -9.33
CA ALA A 22 -8.54 12.35 -9.60
C ALA A 22 -9.69 11.47 -9.09
N LEU A 23 -9.61 10.14 -9.28
CA LEU A 23 -10.58 9.19 -8.75
C LEU A 23 -10.66 9.26 -7.21
N VAL A 24 -9.50 9.27 -6.53
CA VAL A 24 -9.45 9.40 -5.07
C VAL A 24 -10.06 10.72 -4.60
N SER A 25 -9.75 11.84 -5.27
CA SER A 25 -10.34 13.14 -4.92
C SER A 25 -11.85 13.13 -5.11
N ARG A 26 -12.36 12.54 -6.20
CA ARG A 26 -13.81 12.40 -6.42
C ARG A 26 -14.49 11.51 -5.40
N LEU A 27 -13.83 10.46 -4.94
CA LEU A 27 -14.36 9.62 -3.87
C LEU A 27 -14.54 10.43 -2.58
N VAL A 28 -13.56 11.28 -2.23
CA VAL A 28 -13.66 12.18 -1.07
C VAL A 28 -14.80 13.19 -1.24
N ASP A 29 -14.93 13.81 -2.42
CA ASP A 29 -15.98 14.77 -2.70
C ASP A 29 -17.41 14.18 -2.56
N VAL A 30 -17.58 12.93 -3.00
CA VAL A 30 -18.90 12.26 -3.03
C VAL A 30 -19.24 11.59 -1.71
N ALA A 31 -18.30 10.89 -1.11
CA ALA A 31 -18.53 10.06 0.08
C ALA A 31 -18.15 10.74 1.40
N GLY A 32 -17.42 11.86 1.32
CA GLY A 32 -16.79 12.50 2.48
C GLY A 32 -15.51 11.80 2.91
N SER A 33 -14.63 12.52 3.61
CA SER A 33 -13.28 12.06 3.94
C SER A 33 -13.27 10.74 4.73
N ARG A 34 -14.10 10.60 5.74
CA ARG A 34 -14.12 9.38 6.59
C ARG A 34 -14.48 8.11 5.81
N VAL A 35 -15.51 8.17 4.99
CA VAL A 35 -15.97 7.03 4.19
C VAL A 35 -14.94 6.72 3.10
N ALA A 36 -14.40 7.75 2.46
CA ALA A 36 -13.35 7.58 1.46
C ALA A 36 -12.10 6.92 2.03
N GLN A 37 -11.64 7.34 3.23
CA GLN A 37 -10.51 6.72 3.93
C GLN A 37 -10.74 5.24 4.20
N LEU A 38 -11.92 4.88 4.69
CA LEU A 38 -12.27 3.48 4.94
C LEU A 38 -12.26 2.65 3.66
N ILE A 39 -12.93 3.13 2.60
CA ILE A 39 -12.98 2.44 1.30
C ILE A 39 -11.57 2.25 0.73
N LEU A 40 -10.74 3.30 0.79
CA LEU A 40 -9.37 3.24 0.27
C LEU A 40 -8.51 2.27 1.09
N TYR A 41 -8.67 2.26 2.40
CA TYR A 41 -7.96 1.31 3.26
C TYR A 41 -8.34 -0.14 2.94
N GLU A 42 -9.63 -0.46 2.91
CA GLU A 42 -10.13 -1.81 2.63
C GLU A 42 -9.70 -2.30 1.23
N LEU A 43 -9.76 -1.40 0.23
CA LEU A 43 -9.26 -1.71 -1.12
C LEU A 43 -7.77 -2.02 -1.09
N GLY A 44 -6.98 -1.22 -0.37
CA GLY A 44 -5.55 -1.42 -0.19
C GLY A 44 -5.24 -2.74 0.51
N ASP A 45 -5.97 -3.05 1.58
CA ASP A 45 -5.82 -4.28 2.36
C ASP A 45 -5.99 -5.52 1.46
N GLU A 46 -7.07 -5.59 0.70
CA GLU A 46 -7.30 -6.67 -0.26
C GLU A 46 -6.19 -6.77 -1.32
N MET A 47 -5.72 -5.63 -1.83
CA MET A 47 -4.63 -5.59 -2.81
C MET A 47 -3.33 -6.12 -2.23
N GLY A 48 -2.97 -5.72 -1.02
CA GLY A 48 -1.77 -6.16 -0.32
C GLY A 48 -1.81 -7.65 0.00
N TRP A 49 -2.92 -8.11 0.54
CA TRP A 49 -3.13 -9.52 0.89
C TRP A 49 -3.07 -10.44 -0.34
N THR A 50 -3.74 -10.05 -1.42
CA THR A 50 -3.68 -10.78 -2.69
C THR A 50 -2.26 -10.83 -3.24
N ALA A 51 -1.52 -9.70 -3.21
CA ALA A 51 -0.14 -9.66 -3.68
C ALA A 51 0.80 -10.57 -2.85
N ALA A 52 0.66 -10.55 -1.52
CA ALA A 52 1.44 -11.40 -0.63
C ALA A 52 1.21 -12.89 -0.90
N ARG A 53 -0.01 -13.31 -1.09
CA ARG A 53 -0.36 -14.72 -1.39
C ARG A 53 0.26 -15.23 -2.69
N HIS A 54 0.36 -14.39 -3.72
CA HIS A 54 0.98 -14.78 -4.98
C HIS A 54 2.46 -15.08 -4.85
N VAL A 55 3.16 -14.40 -3.95
CA VAL A 55 4.61 -14.54 -3.78
C VAL A 55 5.00 -15.36 -2.54
N LYS A 56 4.07 -15.66 -1.64
CA LYS A 56 4.32 -16.33 -0.34
C LYS A 56 5.15 -17.60 -0.45
N LYS A 57 4.92 -18.42 -1.48
CA LYS A 57 5.67 -19.67 -1.69
C LYS A 57 7.17 -19.46 -1.96
N LYS A 58 7.56 -18.24 -2.36
CA LYS A 58 8.95 -17.86 -2.68
C LYS A 58 9.57 -16.95 -1.63
N MET A 59 8.80 -16.56 -0.61
CA MET A 59 9.26 -15.67 0.45
C MET A 59 9.98 -16.43 1.55
N THR A 60 11.03 -15.79 2.06
CA THR A 60 11.77 -16.15 3.26
C THR A 60 11.91 -14.90 4.13
N PRO A 61 12.19 -14.98 5.41
CA PRO A 61 12.44 -13.80 6.24
C PRO A 61 13.50 -12.85 5.66
N ASN A 62 14.51 -13.40 4.98
CA ASN A 62 15.61 -12.62 4.43
C ASN A 62 15.29 -11.87 3.13
N ASN A 63 14.21 -12.23 2.42
CA ASN A 63 13.83 -11.58 1.16
C ASN A 63 12.46 -10.89 1.21
N LEU A 64 11.91 -10.69 2.40
CA LEU A 64 10.58 -10.13 2.59
C LEU A 64 10.47 -8.71 2.00
N VAL A 65 11.45 -7.86 2.26
CA VAL A 65 11.52 -6.47 1.72
C VAL A 65 11.60 -6.51 0.20
N ASP A 66 12.50 -7.33 -0.36
CA ASP A 66 12.70 -7.44 -1.81
C ASP A 66 11.44 -7.96 -2.52
N ALA A 67 10.76 -8.93 -1.92
CA ALA A 67 9.51 -9.47 -2.45
C ALA A 67 8.40 -8.41 -2.45
N PHE A 68 8.31 -7.62 -1.38
CA PHE A 68 7.33 -6.53 -1.31
C PHE A 68 7.68 -5.40 -2.31
N ASP A 69 8.95 -4.96 -2.35
CA ASP A 69 9.40 -3.96 -3.31
C ASP A 69 9.10 -4.38 -4.75
N ALA A 70 9.40 -5.63 -5.11
CA ALA A 70 9.10 -6.17 -6.43
C ALA A 70 7.60 -6.14 -6.74
N ALA A 71 6.76 -6.53 -5.79
CA ALA A 71 5.30 -6.51 -5.94
C ALA A 71 4.74 -5.09 -6.14
N LEU A 72 5.28 -4.10 -5.44
CA LEU A 72 4.90 -2.69 -5.58
C LEU A 72 5.35 -2.13 -6.93
N ARG A 73 6.61 -2.35 -7.30
CA ARG A 73 7.19 -1.86 -8.56
C ARG A 73 6.46 -2.38 -9.79
N MET A 74 6.17 -3.67 -9.83
CA MET A 74 5.43 -4.28 -10.95
C MET A 74 4.08 -3.62 -11.18
N ARG A 75 3.48 -3.06 -10.16
CA ARG A 75 2.15 -2.43 -10.21
C ARG A 75 2.20 -0.90 -10.26
N GLY A 76 3.38 -0.30 -10.25
CA GLY A 76 3.55 1.16 -10.23
C GLY A 76 3.16 1.82 -8.91
N TRP A 77 3.20 1.09 -7.79
CA TRP A 77 2.80 1.55 -6.46
C TRP A 77 3.95 2.16 -5.64
N GLY A 78 5.12 2.38 -6.27
CA GLY A 78 6.30 2.93 -5.62
C GLY A 78 7.29 1.85 -5.18
N ARG A 79 8.04 2.14 -4.12
CA ARG A 79 9.13 1.31 -3.62
C ARG A 79 8.97 1.03 -2.12
N CYS A 80 9.27 -0.19 -1.69
CA CYS A 80 9.53 -0.50 -0.30
C CYS A 80 11.03 -0.43 -0.03
N LEU A 81 11.45 0.47 0.84
CA LEU A 81 12.87 0.68 1.18
C LEU A 81 13.30 -0.13 2.40
N SER A 82 12.40 -0.29 3.36
CA SER A 82 12.62 -1.11 4.55
C SER A 82 11.29 -1.64 5.08
N LEU A 83 11.38 -2.77 5.77
CA LEU A 83 10.30 -3.39 6.53
C LEU A 83 10.93 -4.08 7.73
N GLU A 84 10.69 -3.58 8.92
CA GLU A 84 11.36 -3.99 10.14
C GLU A 84 10.33 -4.27 11.23
N GLU A 85 10.54 -5.34 11.99
CA GLU A 85 9.87 -5.54 13.26
C GLU A 85 10.58 -4.70 14.32
N LYS A 86 9.90 -3.73 14.91
CA LYS A 86 10.45 -2.82 15.94
C LYS A 86 10.24 -3.36 17.34
N GLU A 87 9.07 -3.90 17.59
CA GLU A 87 8.67 -4.52 18.84
C GLU A 87 7.89 -5.80 18.48
N SER A 88 7.66 -6.67 19.43
CA SER A 88 6.87 -7.87 19.20
C SER A 88 5.54 -7.53 18.53
N ASN A 89 5.30 -8.09 17.35
CA ASN A 89 4.08 -7.87 16.55
C ASN A 89 3.86 -6.42 16.03
N ILE A 90 4.88 -5.53 16.04
CA ILE A 90 4.81 -4.18 15.45
C ILE A 90 5.83 -4.07 14.31
N PHE A 91 5.31 -3.87 13.10
CA PHE A 91 6.11 -3.76 11.88
C PHE A 91 6.06 -2.34 11.34
N VAL A 92 7.23 -1.79 11.00
CA VAL A 92 7.37 -0.46 10.40
C VAL A 92 7.98 -0.59 9.02
N SER A 93 7.32 0.00 8.03
CA SER A 93 7.79 0.02 6.65
C SER A 93 7.99 1.44 6.14
N THR A 94 9.04 1.64 5.32
CA THR A 94 9.37 2.92 4.69
C THR A 94 9.24 2.80 3.19
N HIS A 95 8.56 3.76 2.57
CA HIS A 95 8.24 3.76 1.15
C HIS A 95 8.63 5.05 0.46
N SER A 96 9.10 4.95 -0.81
CA SER A 96 9.27 6.08 -1.71
C SER A 96 8.37 5.95 -2.94
N ASP A 97 8.28 7.05 -3.70
CA ASP A 97 7.53 7.12 -4.97
C ASP A 97 6.05 6.71 -4.85
N CYS A 98 5.43 7.00 -3.70
CA CYS A 98 4.02 6.75 -3.47
C CYS A 98 3.16 7.47 -4.52
N PRO A 99 2.30 6.76 -5.29
CA PRO A 99 1.52 7.36 -6.37
C PRO A 99 0.49 8.36 -5.87
N LEU A 100 0.01 8.22 -4.64
CA LEU A 100 -0.91 9.18 -4.02
C LEU A 100 -0.23 10.51 -3.71
N CYS A 101 1.06 10.46 -3.32
CA CYS A 101 1.84 11.64 -2.94
C CYS A 101 2.52 12.31 -4.13
N HIS A 102 2.58 11.66 -5.30
CA HIS A 102 3.32 12.17 -6.45
C HIS A 102 2.86 13.57 -6.84
N ARG A 103 3.79 14.54 -6.79
CA ARG A 103 3.54 15.97 -7.10
C ARG A 103 2.41 16.60 -6.28
N ARG A 104 2.11 16.07 -5.10
CA ARG A 104 1.10 16.63 -4.19
C ARG A 104 1.75 17.17 -2.92
N LYS A 105 1.09 18.15 -2.32
CA LYS A 105 1.38 18.64 -0.97
C LYS A 105 0.12 18.55 -0.14
N ALA A 106 0.26 18.20 1.12
CA ALA A 106 -0.83 18.09 2.07
C ALA A 106 -0.41 18.64 3.44
N ALA A 107 -1.38 19.04 4.25
CA ALA A 107 -1.15 19.47 5.62
C ALA A 107 -1.00 18.28 6.58
N GLU A 108 -1.63 17.15 6.24
CA GLU A 108 -1.64 15.94 7.06
C GLU A 108 -1.52 14.67 6.18
N PRO A 109 -1.11 13.52 6.75
CA PRO A 109 -1.08 12.24 6.06
C PRO A 109 -2.43 11.84 5.49
N PHE A 110 -2.43 11.24 4.28
CA PHE A 110 -3.67 10.85 3.59
C PHE A 110 -3.52 9.57 2.73
N CYS A 111 -2.47 8.79 2.93
CA CYS A 111 -2.20 7.61 2.09
C CYS A 111 -2.93 6.35 2.59
N ASP A 112 -4.23 6.45 2.89
CA ASP A 112 -5.01 5.33 3.43
C ASP A 112 -4.97 4.09 2.57
N LEU A 113 -4.98 4.22 1.23
CA LEU A 113 -4.83 3.07 0.35
C LEU A 113 -3.48 2.36 0.55
N MET A 114 -2.37 3.10 0.58
CA MET A 114 -1.05 2.50 0.80
C MET A 114 -0.93 1.92 2.21
N ARG A 115 -1.55 2.55 3.20
CA ARG A 115 -1.66 2.03 4.55
C ARG A 115 -2.36 0.67 4.56
N GLY A 116 -3.45 0.53 3.81
CA GLY A 116 -4.12 -0.75 3.58
C GLY A 116 -3.21 -1.76 2.85
N VAL A 117 -2.53 -1.36 1.77
CA VAL A 117 -1.61 -2.25 1.03
C VAL A 117 -0.54 -2.83 1.94
N VAL A 118 0.05 -2.03 2.82
CA VAL A 118 1.06 -2.52 3.78
C VAL A 118 0.43 -3.47 4.80
N ALA A 119 -0.73 -3.13 5.36
CA ALA A 119 -1.44 -3.99 6.31
C ALA A 119 -1.78 -5.34 5.68
N GLY A 120 -2.46 -5.34 4.54
CA GLY A 120 -2.84 -6.56 3.83
C GLY A 120 -1.65 -7.40 3.38
N TRP A 121 -0.54 -6.78 2.96
CA TRP A 121 0.69 -7.51 2.68
C TRP A 121 1.18 -8.27 3.92
N MET A 122 1.28 -7.59 5.06
CA MET A 122 1.72 -8.22 6.30
C MET A 122 0.75 -9.30 6.79
N GLU A 123 -0.56 -9.08 6.67
CA GLU A 123 -1.57 -10.10 6.96
C GLU A 123 -1.40 -11.35 6.08
N GLY A 124 -1.17 -11.16 4.78
CA GLY A 124 -0.93 -12.26 3.85
C GLY A 124 0.34 -13.04 4.17
N VAL A 125 1.41 -12.36 4.59
CA VAL A 125 2.69 -12.97 5.00
C VAL A 125 2.53 -13.76 6.29
N LEU A 126 2.00 -13.11 7.33
CA LEU A 126 1.89 -13.69 8.68
C LEU A 126 0.70 -14.65 8.82
N ASN A 127 -0.25 -14.60 7.88
CA ASN A 127 -1.53 -15.32 7.95
C ASN A 127 -2.32 -14.98 9.22
N LYS A 128 -2.34 -13.69 9.57
CA LYS A 128 -2.93 -13.15 10.80
C LYS A 128 -3.53 -11.79 10.48
N LYS A 129 -4.67 -11.43 11.06
CA LYS A 129 -5.28 -10.11 10.86
C LYS A 129 -4.55 -9.04 11.67
N ALA A 130 -4.34 -7.87 11.06
CA ALA A 130 -3.79 -6.71 11.74
C ALA A 130 -4.76 -6.19 12.80
N ALA A 131 -4.22 -5.84 13.96
CA ALA A 131 -4.96 -5.17 15.04
C ALA A 131 -5.11 -3.68 14.78
N GLY A 132 -4.14 -3.09 14.06
CA GLY A 132 -4.14 -1.69 13.69
C GLY A 132 -3.10 -1.36 12.64
N SER A 133 -3.32 -0.22 11.98
CA SER A 133 -2.39 0.32 10.98
C SER A 133 -2.43 1.85 11.03
N VAL A 134 -1.26 2.48 11.00
CA VAL A 134 -1.11 3.95 11.08
C VAL A 134 -0.11 4.44 10.05
N GLU A 135 -0.42 5.53 9.35
CA GLU A 135 0.55 6.29 8.58
C GLU A 135 1.28 7.26 9.51
N ARG A 136 2.55 6.99 9.80
CA ARG A 136 3.40 7.81 10.71
C ARG A 136 4.00 9.02 10.00
N ARG A 137 4.25 8.91 8.70
CA ARG A 137 4.79 9.99 7.86
C ARG A 137 4.23 9.88 6.45
N CYS A 138 4.05 11.03 5.82
CA CYS A 138 3.59 11.13 4.44
C CYS A 138 4.52 12.02 3.63
N SER A 139 5.02 11.54 2.50
CA SER A 139 5.92 12.31 1.64
C SER A 139 5.27 13.56 1.05
N ALA A 140 3.95 13.64 0.97
CA ALA A 140 3.24 14.84 0.57
C ALA A 140 3.26 15.94 1.65
N VAL A 141 3.56 15.60 2.90
CA VAL A 141 3.67 16.56 4.02
C VAL A 141 5.09 17.07 4.15
N ASP A 142 6.10 16.19 4.20
CA ASP A 142 7.50 16.55 4.48
C ASP A 142 8.45 16.34 3.29
N GLY A 143 7.96 15.85 2.16
CA GLY A 143 8.72 15.69 0.92
C GLY A 143 9.72 14.52 0.91
N LYS A 144 9.72 13.65 1.93
CA LYS A 144 10.70 12.56 2.05
C LYS A 144 10.10 11.20 1.72
N PHE A 145 9.59 10.52 2.72
CA PHE A 145 9.11 9.13 2.63
C PHE A 145 7.73 9.00 3.26
N CYS A 146 6.97 7.99 2.81
CA CYS A 146 5.81 7.52 3.56
C CYS A 146 6.28 6.41 4.52
N VAL A 147 5.84 6.47 5.76
CA VAL A 147 6.14 5.48 6.79
C VAL A 147 4.85 4.94 7.36
N PHE A 148 4.70 3.64 7.33
CA PHE A 148 3.52 2.94 7.85
C PHE A 148 3.92 1.99 8.96
N GLU A 149 3.06 1.91 9.97
CA GLU A 149 3.19 0.99 11.09
C GLU A 149 1.96 0.08 11.10
N VAL A 150 2.19 -1.22 11.27
CA VAL A 150 1.14 -2.23 11.37
C VAL A 150 1.38 -3.04 12.65
N SER A 151 0.35 -3.19 13.46
CA SER A 151 0.38 -3.98 14.70
C SER A 151 -0.52 -5.20 14.60
N PHE A 152 -0.14 -6.26 15.31
CA PHE A 152 -0.88 -7.51 15.41
C PHE A 152 -1.14 -7.84 16.89
N ASN A 153 -2.25 -8.50 17.18
CA ASN A 153 -2.48 -9.06 18.51
C ASN A 153 -1.54 -10.26 18.74
N ASP A 154 -1.25 -10.57 19.99
CA ASP A 154 -0.50 -11.76 20.41
C ASP A 154 -1.19 -13.08 20.06
#